data_1d0e22b7c11b1b794ec02f934380ac0a
#
_entry.id   1d0e22b7c11b1b794ec02f934380ac0a
#
_cell.length_a   1.000
_cell.length_b   1.000
_cell.length_c   1.000
_cell.angle_alpha   90.00
_cell.angle_beta   90.00
_cell.angle_gamma   90.00
#
_symmetry.space_group_name_H-M   'P 1'
#
loop_
_entity.id
_entity.type
_entity.pdbx_description
1 polymer ?
#
loop_
_entity_poly.entity_id
_entity_poly.type
_entity_poly.pdbx_seq_one_letter_code
_entity_poly.pdbx_strand_id
1 'polypeptide(L)'
;MASLVKGATYLRKNLLEQYGGQLQKGIWTPREFPVVFIFTGDSGKAYGYSDGWTEDGIFRYTGEGQSGDMTFTTGNEAIRGHRKNGKDLLLFEDLGKGKGVRYTGLFECASWDEMSGIDKEKKSRKIIVFNLIPVKTAAIDTDIPFEIALPNEIQSLDELREAAYAASVVEKAISKAGNTKRSWYERSAKVRAYVLARSKGICEACDEPAPFRKKDGSPYLEPHHTSRLADEGPDHPAWVGAICPTCHRRIHSGIDGTNWNRLLQERLEAKETHSHS
;
A
#
# COMPACT_ATOMS: atom_id res chain seq x y z
N MET A 1 16.29 15.25 -3.74
CA MET A 1 15.50 14.52 -4.76
C MET A 1 14.41 15.43 -5.26
N ALA A 2 14.20 15.55 -6.57
CA ALA A 2 13.00 16.21 -7.08
C ALA A 2 11.80 15.34 -6.69
N SER A 3 10.88 15.90 -5.92
CA SER A 3 9.66 15.18 -5.50
C SER A 3 8.75 14.99 -6.71
N LEU A 4 8.27 13.76 -6.93
CA LEU A 4 7.24 13.50 -7.93
C LEU A 4 5.94 14.19 -7.50
N VAL A 5 5.34 14.97 -8.40
CA VAL A 5 4.11 15.72 -8.15
C VAL A 5 2.94 14.96 -8.76
N LYS A 6 1.94 14.61 -7.96
CA LYS A 6 0.73 13.91 -8.42
C LYS A 6 0.03 14.73 -9.50
N GLY A 7 -0.38 14.09 -10.58
CA GLY A 7 -0.98 14.73 -11.75
C GLY A 7 0.01 15.30 -12.78
N ALA A 8 1.28 15.49 -12.40
CA ALA A 8 2.29 15.98 -13.32
C ALA A 8 2.71 14.92 -14.34
N THR A 9 3.11 15.38 -15.54
CA THR A 9 3.56 14.53 -16.64
C THR A 9 5.08 14.50 -16.69
N TYR A 10 5.64 13.32 -16.91
CA TYR A 10 7.06 13.05 -16.98
C TYR A 10 7.40 12.31 -18.28
N LEU A 11 8.59 12.53 -18.80
CA LEU A 11 9.11 11.67 -19.85
C LEU A 11 9.75 10.43 -19.20
N ARG A 12 9.41 9.25 -19.71
CA ARG A 12 9.98 7.97 -19.17
C ARG A 12 11.52 7.99 -19.22
N LYS A 13 12.12 8.67 -20.23
CA LYS A 13 13.56 8.83 -20.34
C LYS A 13 14.14 9.58 -19.13
N ASN A 14 13.50 10.66 -18.70
CA ASN A 14 13.96 11.45 -17.54
C ASN A 14 13.83 10.66 -16.23
N LEU A 15 12.74 9.90 -16.09
CA LEU A 15 12.57 8.99 -14.95
C LEU A 15 13.65 7.89 -14.94
N LEU A 16 14.00 7.36 -16.12
CA LEU A 16 15.06 6.36 -16.26
C LEU A 16 16.43 6.93 -15.87
N GLU A 17 16.76 8.13 -16.33
CA GLU A 17 18.02 8.83 -16.00
C GLU A 17 18.12 9.11 -14.49
N GLN A 18 17.01 9.46 -13.86
CA GLN A 18 16.97 9.82 -12.44
C GLN A 18 16.93 8.61 -11.49
N TYR A 19 16.18 7.57 -11.84
CA TYR A 19 15.91 6.44 -10.93
C TYR A 19 16.49 5.10 -11.40
N GLY A 20 16.87 4.99 -12.65
CA GLY A 20 17.17 3.72 -13.30
C GLY A 20 15.92 2.96 -13.71
N GLY A 21 16.08 1.82 -14.34
CA GLY A 21 14.97 0.98 -14.80
C GLY A 21 15.19 0.47 -16.23
N GLN A 22 14.10 0.18 -16.94
CA GLN A 22 14.11 -0.29 -18.34
C GLN A 22 12.94 0.30 -19.12
N LEU A 23 13.20 1.10 -20.15
CA LEU A 23 12.17 1.83 -20.92
C LEU A 23 11.03 0.96 -21.45
N GLN A 24 11.30 -0.29 -21.81
CA GLN A 24 10.35 -1.20 -22.43
C GLN A 24 9.49 -2.02 -21.44
N LYS A 25 9.81 -1.98 -20.13
CA LYS A 25 9.07 -2.73 -19.11
C LYS A 25 7.93 -1.89 -18.54
N GLY A 26 6.82 -2.56 -18.22
CA GLY A 26 5.69 -1.97 -17.48
C GLY A 26 5.95 -1.83 -15.99
N ILE A 27 6.87 -2.63 -15.43
CA ILE A 27 7.22 -2.61 -14.01
C ILE A 27 8.73 -2.37 -13.89
N TRP A 28 9.12 -1.32 -13.13
CA TRP A 28 10.52 -1.00 -12.86
C TRP A 28 10.83 -1.16 -11.39
N THR A 29 11.97 -1.75 -11.10
CA THR A 29 12.48 -1.98 -9.75
C THR A 29 13.90 -1.40 -9.62
N PRO A 30 14.07 -0.07 -9.55
CA PRO A 30 15.38 0.54 -9.39
C PRO A 30 16.12 -0.04 -8.18
N ARG A 31 17.44 -0.28 -8.33
CA ARG A 31 18.23 -0.92 -7.25
C ARG A 31 18.58 0.06 -6.14
N GLU A 32 18.85 1.32 -6.50
CA GLU A 32 19.32 2.36 -5.57
C GLU A 32 18.17 3.13 -4.89
N PHE A 33 16.94 2.88 -5.30
CA PHE A 33 15.75 3.57 -4.76
C PHE A 33 14.74 2.58 -4.22
N PRO A 34 14.18 2.83 -3.05
CA PRO A 34 13.17 1.95 -2.45
C PRO A 34 11.79 2.17 -3.09
N VAL A 35 11.71 2.01 -4.41
CA VAL A 35 10.48 2.24 -5.18
C VAL A 35 10.24 1.12 -6.19
N VAL A 36 8.98 0.91 -6.52
CA VAL A 36 8.51 0.13 -7.67
C VAL A 36 7.67 1.06 -8.52
N PHE A 37 8.08 1.31 -9.75
CA PHE A 37 7.26 2.04 -10.72
C PHE A 37 6.41 1.05 -11.50
N ILE A 38 5.14 1.35 -11.65
CA ILE A 38 4.21 0.64 -12.52
C ILE A 38 3.62 1.60 -13.54
N PHE A 39 3.62 1.17 -14.78
CA PHE A 39 3.12 1.95 -15.91
C PHE A 39 1.93 1.22 -16.53
N THR A 40 0.79 1.89 -16.60
CA THR A 40 -0.40 1.39 -17.26
C THR A 40 -0.64 2.14 -18.56
N GLY A 41 -1.22 1.48 -19.54
CA GLY A 41 -1.51 2.05 -20.85
C GLY A 41 -2.13 1.04 -21.81
N ASP A 42 -2.46 1.51 -23.00
CA ASP A 42 -3.19 0.72 -24.01
C ASP A 42 -2.40 -0.43 -24.63
N SER A 43 -1.07 -0.46 -24.46
CA SER A 43 -0.21 -1.50 -25.03
C SER A 43 -0.51 -2.91 -24.53
N GLY A 44 -1.11 -3.03 -23.35
CA GLY A 44 -1.52 -4.31 -22.75
C GLY A 44 -2.85 -4.87 -23.27
N LYS A 45 -3.70 -4.02 -23.89
CA LYS A 45 -5.04 -4.45 -24.36
C LYS A 45 -4.98 -5.57 -25.40
N ALA A 46 -3.95 -5.58 -26.24
CA ALA A 46 -3.74 -6.65 -27.25
C ALA A 46 -3.50 -8.04 -26.63
N TYR A 47 -3.13 -8.08 -25.36
CA TYR A 47 -2.85 -9.31 -24.60
C TYR A 47 -3.93 -9.63 -23.57
N GLY A 48 -5.12 -9.02 -23.71
CA GLY A 48 -6.23 -9.22 -22.78
C GLY A 48 -6.05 -8.50 -21.44
N TYR A 49 -5.11 -7.56 -21.33
CA TYR A 49 -4.93 -6.76 -20.14
C TYR A 49 -5.98 -5.65 -20.07
N SER A 50 -6.60 -5.52 -18.93
CA SER A 50 -7.67 -4.55 -18.67
C SER A 50 -7.34 -3.81 -17.38
N ASP A 51 -6.27 -3.00 -17.45
CA ASP A 51 -5.93 -2.11 -16.34
C ASP A 51 -6.96 -0.99 -16.24
N GLY A 52 -7.32 -0.61 -15.03
CA GLY A 52 -8.26 0.47 -14.84
C GLY A 52 -8.88 0.54 -13.46
N TRP A 53 -9.62 1.63 -13.25
CA TRP A 53 -10.36 1.86 -12.03
C TRP A 53 -11.65 1.04 -12.01
N THR A 54 -11.91 0.42 -10.87
CA THR A 54 -13.24 -0.13 -10.55
C THR A 54 -14.16 0.99 -10.02
N GLU A 55 -15.45 0.76 -10.00
CA GLU A 55 -16.43 1.66 -9.38
C GLU A 55 -16.12 1.94 -7.91
N ASP A 56 -15.58 0.96 -7.20
CA ASP A 56 -15.14 1.07 -5.81
C ASP A 56 -13.84 1.88 -5.65
N GLY A 57 -13.21 2.32 -6.77
CA GLY A 57 -11.95 3.08 -6.81
C GLY A 57 -10.73 2.26 -6.38
N ILE A 58 -10.74 0.96 -6.64
CA ILE A 58 -9.56 0.10 -6.69
C ILE A 58 -8.98 0.20 -8.10
N PHE A 59 -7.68 0.31 -8.23
CA PHE A 59 -7.03 0.22 -9.53
C PHE A 59 -6.61 -1.23 -9.79
N ARG A 60 -7.19 -1.84 -10.81
CA ARG A 60 -6.81 -3.19 -11.26
C ARG A 60 -5.63 -3.07 -12.20
N TYR A 61 -4.54 -3.75 -11.88
CA TYR A 61 -3.31 -3.76 -12.66
C TYR A 61 -2.93 -5.20 -13.02
N THR A 62 -2.84 -5.48 -14.31
CA THR A 62 -2.44 -6.79 -14.79
C THR A 62 -0.92 -6.97 -14.70
N GLY A 63 -0.48 -8.05 -14.11
CA GLY A 63 0.94 -8.38 -13.95
C GLY A 63 1.68 -8.56 -15.27
N GLU A 64 3.00 -8.62 -15.20
CA GLU A 64 3.85 -8.86 -16.37
C GLU A 64 3.94 -10.36 -16.72
N GLY A 65 4.10 -10.63 -18.01
CA GLY A 65 4.26 -11.95 -18.61
C GLY A 65 3.57 -12.01 -19.98
N GLN A 66 4.25 -12.47 -21.03
CA GLN A 66 3.72 -12.49 -22.39
C GLN A 66 3.33 -13.88 -22.88
N SER A 67 3.91 -14.94 -22.33
CA SER A 67 3.70 -16.34 -22.75
C SER A 67 3.58 -17.23 -21.54
N GLY A 68 2.67 -18.21 -21.59
CA GLY A 68 2.40 -19.15 -20.50
C GLY A 68 1.80 -18.51 -19.28
N ASP A 69 1.65 -19.25 -18.19
CA ASP A 69 1.10 -18.79 -16.94
C ASP A 69 1.97 -17.71 -16.29
N MET A 70 1.32 -16.67 -15.78
CA MET A 70 2.03 -15.65 -14.97
C MET A 70 2.42 -16.26 -13.63
N THR A 71 3.59 -15.86 -13.16
CA THR A 71 4.15 -16.27 -11.86
C THR A 71 4.58 -15.05 -11.04
N PHE A 72 4.73 -15.22 -9.73
CA PHE A 72 5.26 -14.20 -8.84
C PHE A 72 6.79 -14.17 -8.91
N THR A 73 7.30 -13.71 -10.06
CA THR A 73 8.72 -13.48 -10.31
C THR A 73 8.94 -12.03 -10.75
N THR A 74 10.15 -11.54 -10.65
CA THR A 74 10.57 -10.19 -11.13
C THR A 74 9.59 -9.07 -10.73
N GLY A 75 8.92 -8.42 -11.67
CA GLY A 75 8.01 -7.31 -11.43
C GLY A 75 6.75 -7.72 -10.67
N ASN A 76 6.18 -8.89 -10.94
CA ASN A 76 5.02 -9.39 -10.21
C ASN A 76 5.34 -9.61 -8.72
N GLU A 77 6.51 -10.18 -8.41
CA GLU A 77 6.96 -10.32 -7.04
C GLU A 77 7.28 -8.95 -6.42
N ALA A 78 7.80 -8.02 -7.21
CA ALA A 78 8.07 -6.67 -6.72
C ALA A 78 6.79 -5.93 -6.31
N ILE A 79 5.71 -6.06 -7.08
CA ILE A 79 4.40 -5.47 -6.70
C ILE A 79 3.86 -6.19 -5.46
N ARG A 80 3.80 -7.53 -5.47
CA ARG A 80 3.31 -8.30 -4.33
C ARG A 80 4.09 -7.98 -3.05
N GLY A 81 5.40 -7.94 -3.17
CA GLY A 81 6.34 -7.80 -2.06
C GLY A 81 6.76 -6.37 -1.72
N HIS A 82 6.20 -5.32 -2.37
CA HIS A 82 6.72 -3.97 -2.24
C HIS A 82 6.78 -3.48 -0.78
N ARG A 83 5.74 -3.72 0.00
CA ARG A 83 5.69 -3.32 1.43
C ARG A 83 6.73 -4.05 2.27
N LYS A 84 6.83 -5.37 2.16
CA LYS A 84 7.83 -6.17 2.91
C LYS A 84 9.24 -5.72 2.59
N ASN A 85 9.48 -5.31 1.35
CA ASN A 85 10.79 -4.88 0.89
C ASN A 85 11.00 -3.37 1.13
N GLY A 86 10.10 -2.70 1.88
CA GLY A 86 10.18 -1.27 2.18
C GLY A 86 10.17 -0.39 0.94
N LYS A 87 9.44 -0.79 -0.11
CA LYS A 87 9.38 -0.05 -1.37
C LYS A 87 8.03 0.62 -1.57
N ASP A 88 8.06 1.89 -1.94
CA ASP A 88 6.89 2.63 -2.36
C ASP A 88 6.44 2.14 -3.76
N LEU A 89 5.13 1.91 -3.96
CA LEU A 89 4.56 1.54 -5.25
C LEU A 89 3.98 2.77 -5.94
N LEU A 90 4.56 3.16 -7.07
CA LEU A 90 4.24 4.39 -7.78
C LEU A 90 3.54 4.07 -9.11
N LEU A 91 2.31 4.55 -9.27
CA LEU A 91 1.53 4.34 -10.50
C LEU A 91 1.69 5.52 -11.45
N PHE A 92 1.96 5.19 -12.72
CA PHE A 92 2.01 6.10 -13.83
C PHE A 92 1.06 5.66 -14.95
N GLU A 93 0.29 6.59 -15.47
CA GLU A 93 -0.56 6.39 -16.63
C GLU A 93 0.20 6.82 -17.89
N ASP A 94 0.33 5.93 -18.87
CA ASP A 94 0.92 6.23 -20.16
C ASP A 94 -0.09 7.04 -21.00
N LEU A 95 0.30 8.22 -21.40
CA LEU A 95 -0.54 9.16 -22.18
C LEU A 95 -0.47 8.90 -23.67
N GLY A 96 0.26 7.88 -24.10
CA GLY A 96 0.46 7.51 -25.49
C GLY A 96 1.77 8.03 -26.07
N LYS A 97 2.04 7.61 -27.30
CA LYS A 97 3.33 7.84 -27.98
C LYS A 97 3.73 9.32 -27.97
N GLY A 98 4.88 9.61 -27.38
CA GLY A 98 5.48 10.95 -27.32
C GLY A 98 4.88 11.91 -26.29
N LYS A 99 3.80 11.54 -25.58
CA LYS A 99 3.12 12.41 -24.61
C LYS A 99 3.63 12.23 -23.17
N GLY A 100 4.44 11.20 -22.92
CA GLY A 100 4.98 10.90 -21.58
C GLY A 100 4.02 10.10 -20.71
N VAL A 101 4.29 10.11 -19.43
CA VAL A 101 3.52 9.36 -18.40
C VAL A 101 3.08 10.32 -17.29
N ARG A 102 1.84 10.20 -16.86
CA ARG A 102 1.28 11.01 -15.77
C ARG A 102 1.42 10.27 -14.45
N TYR A 103 2.03 10.89 -13.45
CA TYR A 103 2.12 10.33 -12.12
C TYR A 103 0.77 10.37 -11.42
N THR A 104 0.19 9.21 -11.15
CA THR A 104 -1.14 9.07 -10.53
C THR A 104 -1.06 9.08 -9.00
N GLY A 105 0.05 8.66 -8.43
CA GLY A 105 0.27 8.70 -6.98
C GLY A 105 0.92 7.43 -6.41
N LEU A 106 0.95 7.38 -5.08
CA LEU A 106 1.36 6.21 -4.31
C LEU A 106 0.21 5.23 -4.19
N PHE A 107 0.52 3.95 -4.28
CA PHE A 107 -0.44 2.85 -4.16
C PHE A 107 0.07 1.76 -3.22
N GLU A 108 -0.84 0.94 -2.76
CA GLU A 108 -0.56 -0.29 -2.06
C GLU A 108 -1.22 -1.46 -2.79
N CYS A 109 -0.51 -2.59 -2.86
CA CYS A 109 -1.10 -3.85 -3.31
C CYS A 109 -1.91 -4.44 -2.15
N ALA A 110 -3.23 -4.31 -2.24
CA ALA A 110 -4.14 -4.83 -1.21
C ALA A 110 -4.38 -6.34 -1.35
N SER A 111 -4.46 -6.82 -2.59
CA SER A 111 -4.67 -8.24 -2.92
C SER A 111 -4.36 -8.47 -4.39
N TRP A 112 -4.52 -9.70 -4.84
CA TRP A 112 -4.48 -10.08 -6.24
C TRP A 112 -5.47 -11.20 -6.53
N ASP A 113 -5.87 -11.30 -7.80
CA ASP A 113 -6.69 -12.38 -8.33
C ASP A 113 -5.88 -13.16 -9.36
N GLU A 114 -6.05 -14.47 -9.39
CA GLU A 114 -5.62 -15.31 -10.48
C GLU A 114 -6.81 -15.58 -11.41
N MET A 115 -6.69 -15.17 -12.67
CA MET A 115 -7.77 -15.24 -13.64
C MET A 115 -7.33 -15.96 -14.91
N SER A 116 -8.30 -16.44 -15.67
CA SER A 116 -8.03 -16.92 -17.03
C SER A 116 -7.88 -15.75 -17.99
N GLY A 117 -6.86 -15.78 -18.81
CA GLY A 117 -6.60 -14.80 -19.86
C GLY A 117 -6.01 -15.47 -21.10
N ILE A 118 -5.52 -14.68 -22.03
CA ILE A 118 -4.83 -15.15 -23.25
C ILE A 118 -3.38 -14.67 -23.26
N ASP A 119 -2.50 -15.44 -23.86
CA ASP A 119 -1.12 -15.04 -24.10
C ASP A 119 -0.93 -14.39 -25.50
N LYS A 120 0.30 -14.00 -25.82
CA LYS A 120 0.62 -13.42 -27.14
C LYS A 120 0.34 -14.37 -28.32
N GLU A 121 0.24 -15.68 -28.08
CA GLU A 121 -0.08 -16.72 -29.05
C GLU A 121 -1.57 -17.05 -29.07
N LYS A 122 -2.40 -16.28 -28.34
CA LYS A 122 -3.84 -16.50 -28.12
C LYS A 122 -4.19 -17.82 -27.43
N LYS A 123 -3.24 -18.41 -26.69
CA LYS A 123 -3.48 -19.58 -25.84
C LYS A 123 -4.03 -19.15 -24.50
N SER A 124 -4.96 -19.94 -23.96
CA SER A 124 -5.47 -19.74 -22.60
C SER A 124 -4.34 -19.90 -21.59
N ARG A 125 -4.29 -19.01 -20.60
CA ARG A 125 -3.30 -19.02 -19.52
C ARG A 125 -3.85 -18.42 -18.24
N LYS A 126 -3.14 -18.64 -17.14
CA LYS A 126 -3.34 -17.93 -15.89
C LYS A 126 -2.70 -16.54 -15.96
N ILE A 127 -3.45 -15.50 -15.60
CA ILE A 127 -2.97 -14.13 -15.42
C ILE A 127 -3.14 -13.70 -13.96
N ILE A 128 -2.25 -12.81 -13.50
CA ILE A 128 -2.30 -12.21 -12.18
C ILE A 128 -2.80 -10.78 -12.34
N VAL A 129 -3.85 -10.42 -11.62
CA VAL A 129 -4.39 -9.06 -11.58
C VAL A 129 -4.30 -8.53 -10.16
N PHE A 130 -3.47 -7.51 -9.97
CA PHE A 130 -3.28 -6.85 -8.67
C PHE A 130 -4.40 -5.85 -8.41
N ASN A 131 -4.93 -5.84 -7.20
CA ASN A 131 -5.88 -4.87 -6.70
C ASN A 131 -5.11 -3.81 -5.92
N LEU A 132 -4.93 -2.64 -6.53
CA LEU A 132 -4.12 -1.55 -5.99
C LEU A 132 -5.01 -0.47 -5.39
N ILE A 133 -4.66 0.01 -4.21
CA ILE A 133 -5.39 1.05 -3.48
C ILE A 133 -4.52 2.29 -3.36
N PRO A 134 -5.06 3.49 -3.67
CA PRO A 134 -4.32 4.73 -3.49
C PRO A 134 -3.96 4.95 -2.02
N VAL A 135 -2.69 5.24 -1.75
CA VAL A 135 -2.25 5.69 -0.43
C VAL A 135 -2.60 7.17 -0.29
N LYS A 136 -3.39 7.51 0.70
CA LYS A 136 -3.64 8.91 1.06
C LYS A 136 -2.43 9.42 1.85
N THR A 137 -1.53 10.14 1.17
CA THR A 137 -0.53 10.93 1.87
C THR A 137 -1.21 12.14 2.50
N ALA A 138 -0.89 12.45 3.75
CA ALA A 138 -1.50 13.55 4.51
C ALA A 138 -1.17 14.96 3.98
N ALA A 139 -0.57 15.08 2.82
CA ALA A 139 -0.26 16.35 2.15
C ALA A 139 -1.17 16.50 0.93
N ILE A 140 -2.18 17.36 1.06
CA ILE A 140 -2.91 18.05 -0.01
C ILE A 140 -3.74 17.12 -0.93
N ASP A 141 -4.90 16.68 -0.45
CA ASP A 141 -6.05 16.41 -1.30
C ASP A 141 -7.27 17.12 -0.68
N THR A 142 -7.51 18.37 -1.12
CA THR A 142 -8.60 19.23 -0.65
C THR A 142 -9.94 18.94 -1.30
N ASP A 143 -10.08 17.90 -2.14
CA ASP A 143 -11.25 17.74 -3.00
C ASP A 143 -11.99 16.40 -2.89
N ILE A 144 -11.92 15.70 -1.76
CA ILE A 144 -12.90 14.67 -1.45
C ILE A 144 -13.30 14.82 0.01
N PRO A 145 -14.54 15.22 0.30
CA PRO A 145 -15.08 15.11 1.64
C PRO A 145 -15.33 13.62 1.93
N PHE A 146 -14.27 12.88 2.26
CA PHE A 146 -14.44 11.59 2.88
C PHE A 146 -14.38 11.80 4.39
N GLU A 147 -15.44 12.41 4.92
CA GLU A 147 -15.88 12.16 6.27
C GLU A 147 -16.31 10.69 6.37
N ILE A 148 -15.34 9.78 6.61
CA ILE A 148 -15.69 8.73 7.56
C ILE A 148 -15.81 9.51 8.85
N ALA A 149 -17.03 9.90 9.18
CA ALA A 149 -17.35 10.32 10.52
C ALA A 149 -16.85 9.20 11.44
N LEU A 150 -15.71 9.45 12.11
CA LEU A 150 -15.47 8.78 13.38
C LEU A 150 -16.73 9.11 14.17
N PRO A 151 -17.41 8.12 14.77
CA PRO A 151 -18.57 8.40 15.59
C PRO A 151 -18.21 9.56 16.51
N ASN A 152 -19.03 10.59 16.57
CA ASN A 152 -18.85 11.77 17.40
C ASN A 152 -18.98 11.45 18.90
N GLU A 153 -18.96 10.20 19.28
CA GLU A 153 -18.89 9.73 20.65
C GLU A 153 -17.45 9.44 21.00
N ILE A 154 -17.01 9.95 22.15
CA ILE A 154 -15.69 9.66 22.73
C ILE A 154 -15.67 8.15 23.03
N GLN A 155 -15.12 7.37 22.09
CA GLN A 155 -14.97 5.94 22.27
C GLN A 155 -13.82 5.67 23.26
N SER A 156 -14.06 4.80 24.20
CA SER A 156 -13.02 4.31 25.09
C SER A 156 -11.96 3.51 24.31
N LEU A 157 -10.77 3.38 24.87
CA LEU A 157 -9.71 2.58 24.26
C LEU A 157 -10.14 1.12 24.06
N ASP A 158 -10.96 0.59 24.98
CA ASP A 158 -11.46 -0.77 24.92
C ASP A 158 -12.46 -0.94 23.76
N GLU A 159 -13.38 0.00 23.57
CA GLU A 159 -14.31 -0.01 22.43
C GLU A 159 -13.58 0.07 21.07
N LEU A 160 -12.56 0.92 20.99
CA LEU A 160 -11.71 1.01 19.78
C LEU A 160 -10.97 -0.31 19.55
N ARG A 161 -10.48 -0.96 20.61
CA ARG A 161 -9.81 -2.25 20.53
C ARG A 161 -10.75 -3.34 20.06
N GLU A 162 -11.92 -3.49 20.66
CA GLU A 162 -12.92 -4.47 20.25
C GLU A 162 -13.32 -4.29 18.78
N ALA A 163 -13.55 -3.05 18.34
CA ALA A 163 -13.87 -2.74 16.95
C ALA A 163 -12.74 -3.11 15.99
N ALA A 164 -11.46 -2.89 16.37
CA ALA A 164 -10.30 -3.25 15.57
C ALA A 164 -10.11 -4.77 15.48
N TYR A 165 -10.27 -5.49 16.58
CA TYR A 165 -10.18 -6.95 16.60
C TYR A 165 -11.32 -7.60 15.82
N ALA A 166 -12.57 -7.15 15.99
CA ALA A 166 -13.70 -7.63 15.21
C ALA A 166 -13.49 -7.43 13.71
N ALA A 167 -12.92 -6.28 13.33
CA ALA A 167 -12.58 -6.00 11.93
C ALA A 167 -11.52 -6.96 11.37
N SER A 168 -10.55 -7.36 12.18
CA SER A 168 -9.44 -8.26 11.79
C SER A 168 -9.90 -9.72 11.57
N VAL A 169 -10.90 -10.19 12.34
CA VAL A 169 -11.42 -11.58 12.22
C VAL A 169 -12.20 -11.80 10.92
N VAL A 170 -12.87 -10.77 10.41
CA VAL A 170 -13.67 -10.84 9.17
C VAL A 170 -12.79 -11.12 7.94
N GLU A 171 -11.50 -10.84 8.00
CA GLU A 171 -10.56 -11.06 6.89
C GLU A 171 -10.46 -12.54 6.47
N LYS A 172 -10.49 -13.47 7.42
CA LYS A 172 -10.44 -14.93 7.12
C LYS A 172 -11.68 -15.47 6.39
N ALA A 173 -12.82 -14.79 6.54
CA ALA A 173 -14.09 -15.22 5.94
C ALA A 173 -14.36 -14.61 4.55
N ILE A 174 -13.72 -13.48 4.21
CA ILE A 174 -14.06 -12.66 3.03
C ILE A 174 -13.08 -12.86 1.87
N SER A 175 -11.98 -13.58 2.03
CA SER A 175 -11.02 -13.85 0.95
C SER A 175 -11.62 -14.55 -0.28
N LYS A 176 -12.89 -14.97 -0.22
CA LYS A 176 -13.61 -15.64 -1.31
C LYS A 176 -14.76 -14.85 -1.96
N ALA A 177 -15.12 -13.68 -1.46
CA ALA A 177 -16.21 -12.86 -2.01
C ALA A 177 -15.78 -11.40 -2.04
N GLY A 178 -15.55 -10.87 -3.24
CA GLY A 178 -15.25 -9.48 -3.62
C GLY A 178 -15.23 -8.44 -2.51
N ASN A 179 -14.04 -8.20 -1.96
CA ASN A 179 -13.83 -7.10 -1.01
C ASN A 179 -14.01 -5.78 -1.73
N THR A 180 -15.08 -5.04 -1.42
CA THR A 180 -15.21 -3.68 -1.89
C THR A 180 -14.16 -2.78 -1.21
N LYS A 181 -13.67 -1.77 -1.92
CA LYS A 181 -12.76 -0.74 -1.38
C LYS A 181 -13.30 -0.17 -0.07
N ARG A 182 -14.62 0.02 0.03
CA ARG A 182 -15.30 0.53 1.21
C ARG A 182 -15.05 -0.35 2.45
N SER A 183 -15.23 -1.67 2.34
CA SER A 183 -15.01 -2.59 3.46
C SER A 183 -13.55 -2.65 3.89
N TRP A 184 -12.62 -2.51 2.95
CA TRP A 184 -11.19 -2.43 3.27
C TRP A 184 -10.85 -1.15 4.04
N TYR A 185 -11.34 0.02 3.57
CA TYR A 185 -11.11 1.28 4.27
C TYR A 185 -11.76 1.32 5.65
N GLU A 186 -12.96 0.78 5.80
CA GLU A 186 -13.65 0.72 7.10
C GLU A 186 -12.88 -0.14 8.11
N ARG A 187 -12.31 -1.25 7.69
CA ARG A 187 -11.46 -2.11 8.54
C ARG A 187 -10.16 -1.42 8.90
N SER A 188 -9.44 -0.96 7.89
CA SER A 188 -8.17 -0.24 8.08
C SER A 188 -8.36 1.02 8.95
N ALA A 189 -9.50 1.72 8.84
CA ALA A 189 -9.82 2.85 9.67
C ALA A 189 -9.98 2.48 11.16
N LYS A 190 -10.62 1.35 11.47
CA LYS A 190 -10.79 0.87 12.85
C LYS A 190 -9.47 0.47 13.50
N VAL A 191 -8.65 -0.30 12.80
CA VAL A 191 -7.30 -0.67 13.27
C VAL A 191 -6.45 0.57 13.47
N ARG A 192 -6.47 1.50 12.51
CA ARG A 192 -5.75 2.77 12.57
C ARG A 192 -6.18 3.64 13.76
N ALA A 193 -7.47 3.78 13.99
CA ALA A 193 -8.00 4.56 15.12
C ALA A 193 -7.50 3.99 16.45
N TYR A 194 -7.59 2.68 16.62
CA TYR A 194 -7.13 2.01 17.82
C TYR A 194 -5.62 2.17 18.05
N VAL A 195 -4.77 1.86 17.06
CA VAL A 195 -3.31 1.91 17.27
C VAL A 195 -2.81 3.34 17.53
N LEU A 196 -3.42 4.36 16.92
CA LEU A 196 -3.13 5.76 17.23
C LEU A 196 -3.55 6.14 18.66
N ALA A 197 -4.72 5.68 19.12
CA ALA A 197 -5.17 5.87 20.49
C ALA A 197 -4.28 5.12 21.50
N ARG A 198 -3.96 3.84 21.22
CA ARG A 198 -3.08 2.99 22.02
C ARG A 198 -1.70 3.62 22.24
N SER A 199 -1.16 4.27 21.22
CA SER A 199 0.17 4.90 21.27
C SER A 199 0.23 6.09 22.23
N LYS A 200 -0.91 6.73 22.57
CA LYS A 200 -1.00 7.93 23.42
C LYS A 200 -0.06 9.05 22.96
N GLY A 201 0.20 9.12 21.65
CA GLY A 201 1.11 10.10 21.06
C GLY A 201 2.60 9.80 21.18
N ILE A 202 2.97 8.59 21.61
CA ILE A 202 4.34 8.11 21.69
C ILE A 202 4.61 7.16 20.51
N CYS A 203 5.73 7.34 19.83
CA CYS A 203 6.15 6.47 18.73
C CYS A 203 6.44 5.05 19.24
N GLU A 204 5.73 4.04 18.73
CA GLU A 204 5.88 2.66 19.20
C GLU A 204 7.18 1.98 18.74
N ALA A 205 7.96 2.63 17.86
CA ALA A 205 9.26 2.12 17.42
C ALA A 205 10.43 2.67 18.25
N CYS A 206 10.45 3.97 18.59
CA CYS A 206 11.57 4.60 19.31
C CYS A 206 11.23 5.12 20.71
N ASP A 207 9.99 4.99 21.14
CA ASP A 207 9.47 5.46 22.42
C ASP A 207 9.55 6.98 22.65
N GLU A 208 9.80 7.76 21.57
CA GLU A 208 9.83 9.23 21.62
C GLU A 208 8.43 9.82 21.34
N PRO A 209 8.11 11.00 21.88
CA PRO A 209 6.88 11.70 21.55
C PRO A 209 6.74 11.96 20.04
N ALA A 210 5.49 12.08 19.58
CA ALA A 210 5.21 12.52 18.21
C ALA A 210 5.92 13.86 17.93
N PRO A 211 6.58 14.01 16.76
CA PRO A 211 7.46 15.15 16.48
C PRO A 211 6.70 16.48 16.38
N PHE A 212 5.42 16.43 16.12
CA PHE A 212 4.54 17.63 16.08
C PHE A 212 3.08 17.22 16.25
N ARG A 213 2.22 18.23 16.40
CA ARG A 213 0.76 18.06 16.44
C ARG A 213 0.14 18.49 15.13
N LYS A 214 -0.95 17.81 14.75
CA LYS A 214 -1.78 18.17 13.59
C LYS A 214 -2.55 19.46 13.88
N LYS A 215 -3.24 20.00 12.86
CA LYS A 215 -4.10 21.19 12.98
C LYS A 215 -5.26 20.99 13.96
N ASP A 216 -5.71 19.76 14.15
CA ASP A 216 -6.75 19.37 15.13
C ASP A 216 -6.20 19.16 16.55
N GLY A 217 -4.90 19.41 16.78
CA GLY A 217 -4.23 19.24 18.06
C GLY A 217 -3.78 17.81 18.38
N SER A 218 -4.16 16.82 17.60
CA SER A 218 -3.75 15.43 17.81
C SER A 218 -2.27 15.20 17.48
N PRO A 219 -1.57 14.26 18.18
CA PRO A 219 -0.19 13.90 17.85
C PRO A 219 -0.06 13.35 16.43
N TYR A 220 1.01 13.71 15.72
CA TYR A 220 1.27 13.17 14.37
C TYR A 220 2.09 11.90 14.46
N LEU A 221 1.45 10.76 14.26
CA LEU A 221 2.05 9.47 14.07
C LEU A 221 1.45 8.79 12.82
N GLU A 222 2.20 7.92 12.21
CA GLU A 222 1.83 7.20 10.99
C GLU A 222 1.60 5.71 11.31
N PRO A 223 0.44 5.13 10.99
CA PRO A 223 0.24 3.70 11.09
C PRO A 223 1.15 2.97 10.11
N HIS A 224 1.91 2.00 10.61
CA HIS A 224 2.84 1.18 9.84
C HIS A 224 2.55 -0.30 10.06
N HIS A 225 2.39 -1.05 8.98
CA HIS A 225 2.22 -2.50 9.02
C HIS A 225 3.58 -3.20 9.03
N THR A 226 3.84 -4.00 10.06
CA THR A 226 5.09 -4.76 10.21
C THR A 226 5.12 -6.04 9.37
N SER A 227 3.95 -6.54 8.95
CA SER A 227 3.79 -7.67 8.04
C SER A 227 2.93 -7.31 6.83
N ARG A 228 2.93 -8.20 5.83
CA ARG A 228 2.20 -7.96 4.59
C ARG A 228 0.71 -8.25 4.73
N LEU A 229 -0.12 -7.30 4.32
CA LEU A 229 -1.53 -7.59 3.98
C LEU A 229 -1.63 -8.57 2.79
N ALA A 230 -0.68 -8.50 1.85
CA ALA A 230 -0.66 -9.32 0.64
C ALA A 230 -0.22 -10.78 0.83
N ASP A 231 0.38 -11.13 1.96
CA ASP A 231 0.74 -12.52 2.34
C ASP A 231 -0.18 -13.06 3.44
N GLU A 232 -1.47 -12.66 3.43
CA GLU A 232 -2.42 -12.97 4.49
C GLU A 232 -2.01 -12.43 5.87
N GLY A 233 -1.09 -11.47 5.90
CA GLY A 233 -0.76 -10.74 7.12
C GLY A 233 -1.97 -9.92 7.55
N PRO A 234 -2.45 -10.09 8.80
CA PRO A 234 -3.69 -9.48 9.22
C PRO A 234 -3.55 -7.96 9.31
N ASP A 235 -4.56 -7.24 8.83
CA ASP A 235 -4.82 -5.85 9.26
C ASP A 235 -5.31 -5.93 10.72
N HIS A 236 -4.36 -6.18 11.63
CA HIS A 236 -4.60 -6.52 13.01
C HIS A 236 -3.72 -5.66 13.92
N PRO A 237 -4.21 -5.21 15.07
CA PRO A 237 -3.46 -4.37 16.01
C PRO A 237 -2.07 -4.87 16.41
N ALA A 238 -1.87 -6.18 16.52
CA ALA A 238 -0.57 -6.76 16.80
C ALA A 238 0.47 -6.59 15.66
N TRP A 239 0.03 -6.21 14.47
CA TRP A 239 0.88 -6.07 13.29
C TRP A 239 0.93 -4.63 12.75
N VAL A 240 0.22 -3.71 13.39
CA VAL A 240 0.18 -2.29 13.00
C VAL A 240 0.67 -1.43 14.14
N GLY A 241 1.73 -0.65 13.92
CA GLY A 241 2.29 0.28 14.88
C GLY A 241 2.05 1.73 14.50
N ALA A 242 1.81 2.58 15.52
CA ALA A 242 1.77 4.02 15.36
C ALA A 242 3.19 4.59 15.55
N ILE A 243 3.85 5.00 14.48
CA ILE A 243 5.27 5.39 14.51
C ILE A 243 5.50 6.81 13.97
N CYS A 244 6.57 7.46 14.38
CA CYS A 244 6.94 8.76 13.87
C CYS A 244 7.46 8.67 12.42
N PRO A 245 7.39 9.76 11.62
CA PRO A 245 7.86 9.78 10.23
C PRO A 245 9.33 9.37 10.07
N THR A 246 10.18 9.68 11.06
CA THR A 246 11.59 9.30 11.04
C THR A 246 11.76 7.78 11.14
N CYS A 247 11.08 7.12 12.09
CA CYS A 247 11.09 5.67 12.22
C CYS A 247 10.46 5.00 11.00
N HIS A 248 9.37 5.56 10.48
CA HIS A 248 8.71 5.05 9.28
C HIS A 248 9.67 5.05 8.08
N ARG A 249 10.36 6.16 7.84
CA ARG A 249 11.37 6.26 6.78
C ARG A 249 12.58 5.37 7.04
N ARG A 250 13.05 5.24 8.30
CA ARG A 250 14.15 4.34 8.66
C ARG A 250 13.81 2.88 8.36
N ILE A 251 12.61 2.43 8.73
CA ILE A 251 12.14 1.07 8.42
C ILE A 251 12.13 0.81 6.91
N HIS A 252 11.66 1.76 6.12
CA HIS A 252 11.54 1.59 4.67
C HIS A 252 12.83 1.84 3.88
N SER A 253 13.76 2.65 4.39
CA SER A 253 14.90 3.13 3.61
C SER A 253 16.25 3.04 4.33
N GLY A 254 16.25 2.71 5.62
CA GLY A 254 17.48 2.58 6.42
C GLY A 254 18.19 1.26 6.19
N ILE A 255 19.53 1.27 6.30
CA ILE A 255 20.35 0.06 6.20
C ILE A 255 19.96 -1.01 7.25
N ASP A 256 19.42 -0.58 8.38
CA ASP A 256 18.93 -1.40 9.49
C ASP A 256 17.41 -1.53 9.55
N GLY A 257 16.71 -1.07 8.52
CA GLY A 257 15.25 -0.98 8.47
C GLY A 257 14.54 -2.31 8.75
N THR A 258 15.04 -3.42 8.19
CA THR A 258 14.51 -4.77 8.44
C THR A 258 14.58 -5.15 9.93
N ASN A 259 15.69 -4.83 10.59
CA ASN A 259 15.84 -5.12 12.03
C ASN A 259 14.91 -4.24 12.87
N TRP A 260 14.78 -2.95 12.52
CA TRP A 260 13.83 -2.04 13.17
C TRP A 260 12.39 -2.49 13.04
N ASN A 261 12.00 -2.97 11.87
CA ASN A 261 10.67 -3.52 11.62
C ASN A 261 10.39 -4.77 12.47
N ARG A 262 11.37 -5.68 12.58
CA ARG A 262 11.26 -6.88 13.43
C ARG A 262 11.10 -6.51 14.91
N LEU A 263 11.93 -5.59 15.42
CA LEU A 263 11.83 -5.12 16.80
C LEU A 263 10.49 -4.45 17.09
N LEU A 264 9.98 -3.65 16.16
CA LEU A 264 8.64 -3.07 16.28
C LEU A 264 7.57 -4.16 16.36
N GLN A 265 7.61 -5.17 15.51
CA GLN A 265 6.66 -6.28 15.52
C GLN A 265 6.64 -6.99 16.89
N GLU A 266 7.81 -7.34 17.43
CA GLU A 266 7.94 -8.00 18.75
C GLU A 266 7.31 -7.15 19.87
N ARG A 267 7.51 -5.82 19.82
CA ARG A 267 6.91 -4.89 20.80
C ARG A 267 5.39 -4.83 20.68
N LEU A 268 4.85 -4.82 19.47
CA LEU A 268 3.41 -4.78 19.23
C LEU A 268 2.72 -6.06 19.71
N GLU A 269 3.29 -7.22 19.41
CA GLU A 269 2.81 -8.52 19.87
C GLU A 269 2.78 -8.57 21.41
N ALA A 270 3.85 -8.13 22.06
CA ALA A 270 3.92 -8.07 23.52
C ALA A 270 2.85 -7.14 24.13
N LYS A 271 2.65 -5.94 23.55
CA LYS A 271 1.60 -4.99 23.99
C LYS A 271 0.21 -5.60 23.93
N GLU A 272 -0.13 -6.28 22.82
CA GLU A 272 -1.46 -6.84 22.63
C GLU A 272 -1.69 -8.10 23.50
N THR A 273 -0.65 -8.86 23.83
CA THR A 273 -0.73 -10.03 24.69
C THR A 273 -0.97 -9.63 26.17
N HIS A 274 -0.29 -8.58 26.65
CA HIS A 274 -0.41 -8.11 28.05
C HIS A 274 -1.69 -7.32 28.35
N SER A 275 -2.40 -6.89 27.34
CA SER A 275 -3.69 -6.20 27.51
C SER A 275 -4.86 -7.15 27.86
N HIS A 276 -4.58 -8.43 28.10
CA HIS A 276 -5.55 -9.45 28.50
C HIS A 276 -5.46 -9.84 29.99
N SER A 277 -4.60 -9.16 30.77
CA SER A 277 -4.40 -9.45 32.21
C SER A 277 -5.08 -8.42 33.09
#